data_73a65c5b8210b393495b0bbcc7d94658
#
_entry.id   73a65c5b8210b393495b0bbcc7d94658
#
_cell.length_a   1.000
_cell.length_b   1.000
_cell.length_c   1.000
_cell.angle_alpha   90.00
_cell.angle_beta   90.00
_cell.angle_gamma   90.00
#
_symmetry.space_group_name_H-M   'P 1'
#
loop_
_entity.id
_entity.type
_entity.pdbx_description
1 polymer ?
#
loop_
_entity_poly.entity_id
_entity_poly.type
_entity_poly.pdbx_seq_one_letter_code
_entity_poly.pdbx_strand_id
1 'polypeptide(L)' 'MKYRYLITSQYAKLNGTSGFSEDCITIDYKLNTIENINKIRESIKRNYNFKDMIILNIMRLKK' A
#
# COMPACT_ATOMS: atom_id res chain seq x y z
N MET A 1 -12.29 -0.75 -15.90
CA MET A 1 -11.86 0.60 -15.50
C MET A 1 -10.75 0.50 -14.48
N LYS A 2 -9.74 1.35 -14.61
CA LYS A 2 -8.57 1.32 -13.72
C LYS A 2 -8.56 2.52 -12.80
N TYR A 3 -8.07 2.32 -11.60
CA TYR A 3 -7.90 3.38 -10.60
C TYR A 3 -6.44 3.46 -10.21
N ARG A 4 -5.93 4.68 -10.12
CA ARG A 4 -4.55 4.91 -9.72
C ARG A 4 -4.52 5.56 -8.34
N TYR A 5 -3.66 5.05 -7.49
CA TYR A 5 -3.53 5.55 -6.11
C TYR A 5 -2.07 5.75 -5.76
N LEU A 6 -1.82 6.79 -4.97
CA LEU A 6 -0.54 6.98 -4.30
C LEU A 6 -0.73 6.58 -2.85
N ILE A 7 0.05 5.59 -2.42
CA ILE A 7 -0.07 5.04 -1.07
C ILE A 7 1.19 5.35 -0.29
N THR A 8 1.04 6.05 0.82
CA THR A 8 2.12 6.34 1.75
C THR A 8 2.00 5.40 2.92
N SER A 9 3.10 4.72 3.25
CA SER A 9 3.08 3.73 4.31
C SER A 9 4.35 3.77 5.15
N GLN A 10 4.24 3.22 6.35
CA GLN A 10 5.37 2.96 7.23
C GLN A 10 5.57 1.45 7.31
N TYR A 11 6.81 0.99 7.16
CA TYR A 11 7.10 -0.43 7.12
C TYR A 11 8.16 -0.80 8.15
N ALA A 12 8.18 -2.10 8.47
CA ALA A 12 9.22 -2.70 9.27
C ALA A 12 9.71 -3.95 8.54
N LYS A 13 11.02 -4.08 8.40
CA LYS A 13 11.62 -5.24 7.74
C LYS A 13 11.96 -6.31 8.75
N LEU A 14 12.21 -7.52 8.25
CA LEU A 14 12.54 -8.65 9.10
C LEU A 14 13.85 -8.42 9.89
N ASN A 15 14.76 -7.62 9.34
CA ASN A 15 16.03 -7.34 9.99
C ASN A 15 15.96 -6.21 11.00
N GLY A 16 14.76 -5.71 11.30
CA GLY A 16 14.57 -4.66 12.29
C GLY A 16 14.63 -3.25 11.74
N THR A 17 14.97 -3.09 10.46
CA THR A 17 14.98 -1.77 9.81
C THR A 17 13.53 -1.31 9.56
N SER A 18 13.29 -0.03 9.74
CA SER A 18 11.97 0.55 9.45
C SER A 18 12.12 1.81 8.64
N GLY A 19 11.03 2.28 8.04
CA GLY A 19 11.07 3.47 7.23
C GLY A 19 9.70 3.77 6.65
N PHE A 20 9.69 4.72 5.71
CA PHE A 20 8.48 5.14 5.01
C PHE A 20 8.64 4.86 3.53
N SER A 21 7.53 4.57 2.86
CA SER A 21 7.54 4.35 1.42
C SER A 21 6.31 4.96 0.78
N GLU A 22 6.46 5.30 -0.50
CA GLU A 22 5.36 5.76 -1.33
C GLU A 22 5.29 4.87 -2.56
N ASP A 23 4.09 4.39 -2.85
CA ASP A 23 3.89 3.50 -3.97
C ASP A 23 2.73 4.02 -4.82
N CYS A 24 2.95 4.06 -6.12
CA CYS A 24 1.91 4.38 -7.07
C CYS A 24 1.41 3.07 -7.68
N ILE A 25 0.14 2.78 -7.48
CA ILE A 25 -0.44 1.52 -7.97
C ILE A 25 -1.60 1.79 -8.91
N THR A 26 -1.84 0.83 -9.79
CA THR A 26 -2.99 0.84 -10.69
C THR A 26 -3.76 -0.46 -10.47
N ILE A 27 -5.02 -0.34 -10.10
CA ILE A 27 -5.85 -1.50 -9.81
C ILE A 27 -7.22 -1.31 -10.43
N ASP A 28 -7.99 -2.40 -10.48
CA ASP A 28 -9.30 -2.38 -11.11
C ASP A 28 -10.46 -2.34 -10.10
N TYR A 29 -10.15 -1.96 -8.87
CA TYR A 29 -11.17 -1.78 -7.84
C TYR A 29 -10.83 -0.57 -6.98
N LYS A 30 -11.82 -0.03 -6.27
CA LYS A 30 -11.63 1.15 -5.43
C LYS A 30 -11.14 0.74 -4.04
N LEU A 31 -10.27 1.60 -3.46
CA LEU A 31 -9.81 1.41 -2.09
C LEU A 31 -10.73 2.17 -1.14
N ASN A 32 -11.98 1.79 -1.10
CA ASN A 32 -12.99 2.47 -0.28
C ASN A 32 -13.59 1.56 0.79
N THR A 33 -13.02 0.39 0.98
CA THR A 33 -13.43 -0.51 2.06
C THR A 33 -12.20 -1.01 2.79
N ILE A 34 -12.38 -1.40 4.05
CA ILE A 34 -11.28 -1.95 4.84
C ILE A 34 -10.75 -3.22 4.19
N GLU A 35 -11.64 -4.01 3.62
CA GLU A 35 -11.27 -5.26 2.97
C GLU A 35 -10.32 -5.02 1.80
N ASN A 36 -10.65 -4.05 0.93
CA ASN A 36 -9.82 -3.73 -0.22
C ASN A 36 -8.50 -3.11 0.19
N ILE A 37 -8.50 -2.27 1.22
CA ILE A 37 -7.29 -1.66 1.74
C ILE A 37 -6.35 -2.74 2.30
N ASN A 38 -6.90 -3.69 3.04
CA ASN A 38 -6.09 -4.80 3.57
C ASN A 38 -5.51 -5.66 2.46
N LYS A 39 -6.27 -5.87 1.39
CA LYS A 39 -5.81 -6.64 0.25
C LYS A 39 -4.57 -6.01 -0.39
N ILE A 40 -4.60 -4.70 -0.58
CA ILE A 40 -3.47 -3.97 -1.15
C ILE A 40 -2.30 -3.97 -0.19
N ARG A 41 -2.55 -3.77 1.10
CA ARG A 41 -1.50 -3.77 2.11
C ARG A 41 -0.75 -5.10 2.11
N GLU A 42 -1.47 -6.21 2.05
CA GLU A 42 -0.83 -7.52 2.04
C GLU A 42 -0.04 -7.75 0.75
N SER A 43 -0.54 -7.24 -0.36
CA SER A 43 0.15 -7.35 -1.63
C SER A 43 1.49 -6.60 -1.62
N ILE A 44 1.49 -5.36 -1.14
CA ILE A 44 2.70 -4.55 -1.06
C ILE A 44 3.68 -5.18 -0.06
N LYS A 45 3.18 -5.64 1.07
CA LYS A 45 3.97 -6.28 2.10
C LYS A 45 4.72 -7.49 1.54
N ARG A 46 4.03 -8.29 0.76
CA ARG A 46 4.60 -9.48 0.14
C ARG A 46 5.64 -9.14 -0.91
N ASN A 47 5.36 -8.13 -1.72
CA ASN A 47 6.27 -7.75 -2.80
C ASN A 47 7.61 -7.24 -2.27
N TYR A 48 7.61 -6.54 -1.15
CA TYR A 48 8.83 -5.96 -0.57
C TYR A 48 9.39 -6.78 0.57
N ASN A 49 8.77 -7.90 0.93
CA ASN A 49 9.19 -8.73 2.07
C ASN A 49 9.20 -7.95 3.39
N PHE A 50 8.25 -7.08 3.58
CA PHE A 50 8.10 -6.39 4.85
C PHE A 50 7.57 -7.32 5.92
N LYS A 51 8.09 -7.20 7.14
CA LYS A 51 7.55 -7.92 8.29
C LYS A 51 6.18 -7.35 8.65
N ASP A 52 6.06 -6.03 8.61
CA ASP A 52 4.82 -5.34 8.95
C ASP A 52 4.74 -4.06 8.17
N MET A 53 3.52 -3.52 8.07
CA MET A 53 3.30 -2.31 7.30
C MET A 53 2.00 -1.65 7.75
N ILE A 54 2.05 -0.33 7.86
CA ILE A 54 0.88 0.47 8.20
C ILE A 54 0.69 1.49 7.08
N ILE A 55 -0.50 1.53 6.52
CA ILE A 55 -0.84 2.52 5.50
C ILE A 55 -1.23 3.81 6.20
N LEU A 56 -0.49 4.88 5.91
CA LEU A 56 -0.69 6.18 6.55
C LEU A 56 -1.64 7.06 5.73
N ASN A 57 -1.60 6.93 4.42
CA ASN A 57 -2.40 7.79 3.56
C ASN A 57 -2.61 7.11 2.21
N ILE A 58 -3.79 7.34 1.63
CA ILE A 58 -4.13 6.87 0.30
C ILE A 58 -4.69 8.06 -0.46
N MET A 59 -4.07 8.38 -1.59
CA MET A 59 -4.52 9.47 -2.44
C MET A 59 -4.89 8.92 -3.81
N ARG A 60 -6.10 9.23 -4.27
CA ARG A 60 -6.52 8.83 -5.60
C ARG A 60 -5.96 9.81 -6.62
N LEU A 61 -5.30 9.27 -7.63
CA LEU A 61 -4.71 10.06 -8.69
C LEU A 61 -5.66 10.09 -9.89
N LYS A 62 -5.76 11.24 -10.50
CA LYS A 62 -6.50 11.35 -11.75
C LYS A 62 -5.52 11.07 -12.88
N LYS A 63 -5.72 9.91 -13.49
CA LYS A 63 -4.92 9.44 -14.61
C LYS A 63 -3.44 9.37 -14.30
#